data_6800f3087ef78188bf7c798f72696ce0
#
_entry.id   6800f3087ef78188bf7c798f72696ce0
#
_cell.length_a   1.000
_cell.length_b   1.000
_cell.length_c   1.000
_cell.angle_alpha   90.00
_cell.angle_beta   90.00
_cell.angle_gamma   90.00
#
_symmetry.space_group_name_H-M   'P 1'
#
loop_
_entity.id
_entity.type
_entity.pdbx_description
1 polymer ?
#
loop_
_entity_poly.entity_id
_entity_poly.type
_entity_poly.pdbx_seq_one_letter_code
_entity_poly.pdbx_strand_id
1 'polypeptide(L)'
;RTSVLLVQRDAIPDAIKTELQRLKPVNIYVLGGQAAVSDAVVTQLKQYASHGVDRLAGADRYATAARVSLSFWSPSVAYTYVATGQAFADALAAGAAGVDRGPVLLVTRDSIPSATATELKRLQPQEIIVVGGTDAVSANVATALESYTAGPVSRQAGTDRYATSAIVSSGAFQPPTDAAYLVSGSTFPDALSGGAIAGANDGPILLTQRDCVPTTVRNEINRLAPSRIVIFGGTGAVSDSAGNLAPCGSITTKVIATKLDTPWDVAFEPDGTAYVTERGGNLKRVRTDGTVEQVQVVTGAVETGEGGLLGLARGTDDLLYAYMTTANDNRVVRFRPGEQPVPILVGIAKNTIHNAGRVAFGPDGMLYVGVGDAGTMSDAQDPAKLNGKILRIRPDGSIPPGNISATSPVYALGLRDPQGLAWDASGRLYASEFGPDKDDEINVVVAGGNYGWPTVTGVAHDARYIDPIIVRQPPVASWSGDAIVRGGIPQWDGDLLVAALRGTRLYRFDLAADGTALGTGEELYTGTYGRLRHVEQAPDGSLWLLTSNQDGRGTPTADDDRIIRISITGG
;
A
#
# COMPACT_ATOMS: atom_id res chain seq x y z
N ARG A 1 -29.54 -0.70 21.91
CA ARG A 1 -28.92 -0.69 20.58
C ARG A 1 -28.41 0.72 20.29
N THR A 2 -27.17 0.88 19.85
CA THR A 2 -26.51 2.17 19.64
C THR A 2 -26.09 2.26 18.19
N SER A 3 -26.45 3.34 17.50
CA SER A 3 -25.98 3.61 16.13
C SER A 3 -24.63 4.31 16.18
N VAL A 4 -23.72 4.00 15.23
CA VAL A 4 -22.47 4.73 15.00
C VAL A 4 -22.66 5.63 13.79
N LEU A 5 -22.46 6.94 13.97
CA LEU A 5 -22.57 7.96 12.94
C LEU A 5 -21.22 8.66 12.77
N LEU A 6 -20.79 8.87 11.52
CA LEU A 6 -19.52 9.49 11.21
C LEU A 6 -19.70 10.99 10.98
N VAL A 7 -18.81 11.80 11.55
CA VAL A 7 -18.75 13.24 11.36
C VAL A 7 -17.39 13.66 10.85
N GLN A 8 -17.33 14.82 10.20
CA GLN A 8 -16.05 15.46 9.91
C GLN A 8 -15.47 16.08 11.18
N ARG A 9 -14.17 16.35 11.19
CA ARG A 9 -13.50 16.98 12.34
C ARG A 9 -14.22 18.25 12.80
N ASP A 10 -14.58 19.12 11.88
CA ASP A 10 -15.11 20.46 12.18
C ASP A 10 -16.57 20.68 11.71
N ALA A 11 -17.24 19.64 11.19
CA ALA A 11 -18.61 19.74 10.68
C ALA A 11 -19.42 18.46 10.87
N ILE A 12 -20.73 18.63 10.99
CA ILE A 12 -21.70 17.53 10.96
C ILE A 12 -22.33 17.55 9.56
N PRO A 13 -22.15 16.50 8.73
CA PRO A 13 -22.79 16.41 7.41
C PRO A 13 -24.31 16.47 7.52
N ASP A 14 -25.00 17.01 6.51
CA ASP A 14 -26.46 17.21 6.57
C ASP A 14 -27.23 15.89 6.68
N ALA A 15 -26.76 14.83 6.04
CA ALA A 15 -27.34 13.49 6.21
C ALA A 15 -27.31 13.02 7.68
N ILE A 16 -26.21 13.32 8.38
CA ILE A 16 -26.05 12.97 9.80
C ILE A 16 -26.94 13.85 10.69
N LYS A 17 -27.09 15.14 10.37
CA LYS A 17 -28.04 16.01 11.08
C LYS A 17 -29.48 15.49 10.96
N THR A 18 -29.88 15.10 9.74
CA THR A 18 -31.20 14.53 9.46
C THR A 18 -31.41 13.24 10.27
N GLU A 19 -30.41 12.36 10.30
CA GLU A 19 -30.53 11.12 11.06
C GLU A 19 -30.54 11.35 12.58
N LEU A 20 -29.76 12.29 13.11
CA LEU A 20 -29.82 12.68 14.52
C LEU A 20 -31.20 13.24 14.91
N GLN A 21 -31.82 14.02 14.03
CA GLN A 21 -33.20 14.52 14.22
C GLN A 21 -34.24 13.40 14.24
N ARG A 22 -34.04 12.36 13.41
CA ARG A 22 -34.90 11.18 13.36
C ARG A 22 -34.74 10.30 14.61
N LEU A 23 -33.49 10.07 15.03
CA LEU A 23 -33.14 9.19 16.15
C LEU A 23 -33.52 9.78 17.51
N LYS A 24 -33.43 11.10 17.67
CA LYS A 24 -33.63 11.81 18.94
C LYS A 24 -32.92 11.11 20.11
N PRO A 25 -31.59 10.95 20.05
CA PRO A 25 -30.85 10.17 21.03
C PRO A 25 -30.97 10.78 22.43
N VAL A 26 -30.99 9.91 23.44
CA VAL A 26 -30.95 10.34 24.86
C VAL A 26 -29.54 10.86 25.16
N ASN A 27 -28.52 10.10 24.83
CA ASN A 27 -27.13 10.47 25.01
C ASN A 27 -26.38 10.34 23.68
N ILE A 28 -25.36 11.18 23.48
CA ILE A 28 -24.39 11.07 22.38
C ILE A 28 -22.99 10.92 22.97
N TYR A 29 -22.27 9.88 22.55
CA TYR A 29 -20.88 9.67 22.91
C TYR A 29 -20.00 10.02 21.72
N VAL A 30 -19.12 11.01 21.90
CA VAL A 30 -18.15 11.42 20.87
C VAL A 30 -16.82 10.70 21.13
N LEU A 31 -16.43 9.83 20.20
CA LEU A 31 -15.20 9.05 20.31
C LEU A 31 -14.02 9.82 19.70
N GLY A 32 -12.98 10.01 20.50
CA GLY A 32 -11.75 10.70 20.09
C GLY A 32 -11.59 12.13 20.61
N GLY A 33 -10.34 12.60 20.60
CA GLY A 33 -9.96 13.93 21.07
C GLY A 33 -10.34 15.05 20.09
N GLN A 34 -9.96 16.29 20.42
CA GLN A 34 -10.25 17.50 19.63
C GLN A 34 -9.63 17.45 18.23
N ALA A 35 -8.51 16.71 18.06
CA ALA A 35 -7.90 16.49 16.75
C ALA A 35 -8.77 15.65 15.81
N ALA A 36 -9.60 14.73 16.35
CA ALA A 36 -10.50 13.90 15.57
C ALA A 36 -11.88 14.56 15.38
N VAL A 37 -12.48 15.10 16.46
CA VAL A 37 -13.75 15.80 16.44
C VAL A 37 -13.64 17.06 17.29
N SER A 38 -13.76 18.23 16.69
CA SER A 38 -13.57 19.51 17.39
C SER A 38 -14.67 19.80 18.43
N ASP A 39 -14.38 20.70 19.38
CA ASP A 39 -15.36 21.12 20.39
C ASP A 39 -16.54 21.89 19.78
N ALA A 40 -16.34 22.51 18.61
CA ALA A 40 -17.43 23.13 17.86
C ALA A 40 -18.48 22.08 17.44
N VAL A 41 -18.05 20.91 16.95
CA VAL A 41 -18.94 19.80 16.60
C VAL A 41 -19.63 19.24 17.85
N VAL A 42 -18.89 19.04 18.95
CA VAL A 42 -19.49 18.59 20.24
C VAL A 42 -20.57 19.57 20.73
N THR A 43 -20.31 20.87 20.60
CA THR A 43 -21.28 21.89 20.95
C THR A 43 -22.55 21.84 20.09
N GLN A 44 -22.37 21.63 18.77
CA GLN A 44 -23.50 21.45 17.86
C GLN A 44 -24.30 20.18 18.15
N LEU A 45 -23.66 19.09 18.59
CA LEU A 45 -24.33 17.83 18.89
C LEU A 45 -25.30 17.95 20.10
N LYS A 46 -25.06 18.90 21.03
CA LYS A 46 -25.90 19.09 22.21
C LYS A 46 -27.37 19.37 21.90
N GLN A 47 -27.66 19.97 20.74
CA GLN A 47 -29.05 20.24 20.33
C GLN A 47 -29.86 18.99 19.94
N TYR A 48 -29.16 17.85 19.69
CA TYR A 48 -29.80 16.61 19.26
C TYR A 48 -29.97 15.59 20.38
N ALA A 49 -29.30 15.76 21.54
CA ALA A 49 -29.36 14.84 22.67
C ALA A 49 -30.25 15.41 23.79
N SER A 50 -31.14 14.58 24.34
CA SER A 50 -32.05 15.04 25.42
C SER A 50 -31.40 15.08 26.81
N HIS A 51 -30.36 14.25 27.08
CA HIS A 51 -29.64 14.25 28.36
C HIS A 51 -28.24 14.84 28.25
N GLY A 52 -27.47 14.47 27.25
CA GLY A 52 -26.12 15.03 27.15
C GLY A 52 -25.24 14.49 26.02
N VAL A 53 -24.10 15.13 25.88
CA VAL A 53 -23.04 14.74 24.93
C VAL A 53 -21.76 14.57 25.73
N ASP A 54 -21.24 13.36 25.78
CA ASP A 54 -20.01 13.01 26.48
C ASP A 54 -18.89 12.69 25.48
N ARG A 55 -17.69 13.22 25.71
CA ARG A 55 -16.51 12.88 24.96
C ARG A 55 -15.75 11.72 25.62
N LEU A 56 -15.55 10.65 24.90
CA LEU A 56 -14.70 9.53 25.29
C LEU A 56 -13.40 9.60 24.48
N ALA A 57 -12.34 10.06 25.10
CA ALA A 57 -11.04 10.27 24.48
C ALA A 57 -9.90 9.96 25.44
N GLY A 58 -8.80 9.49 24.93
CA GLY A 58 -7.50 9.38 25.56
C GLY A 58 -6.46 10.20 24.81
N ALA A 59 -5.20 10.12 25.25
CA ALA A 59 -4.07 10.79 24.60
C ALA A 59 -3.81 10.26 23.18
N ASP A 60 -4.15 9.00 22.94
CA ASP A 60 -4.00 8.29 21.69
C ASP A 60 -5.16 7.30 21.46
N ARG A 61 -5.09 6.52 20.37
CA ARG A 61 -6.11 5.49 20.03
C ARG A 61 -6.19 4.37 21.08
N TYR A 62 -5.07 4.02 21.71
CA TYR A 62 -4.99 2.97 22.72
C TYR A 62 -5.69 3.41 24.01
N ALA A 63 -5.39 4.62 24.46
CA ALA A 63 -6.04 5.22 25.61
C ALA A 63 -7.53 5.52 25.35
N THR A 64 -7.90 5.86 24.11
CA THR A 64 -9.32 6.04 23.72
C THR A 64 -10.06 4.71 23.77
N ALA A 65 -9.52 3.62 23.25
CA ALA A 65 -10.12 2.28 23.33
C ALA A 65 -10.29 1.84 24.79
N ALA A 66 -9.27 2.02 25.62
CA ALA A 66 -9.35 1.76 27.07
C ALA A 66 -10.43 2.60 27.76
N ARG A 67 -10.56 3.88 27.39
CA ARG A 67 -11.60 4.77 27.94
C ARG A 67 -13.01 4.34 27.55
N VAL A 68 -13.21 3.91 26.30
CA VAL A 68 -14.50 3.34 25.85
C VAL A 68 -14.82 2.08 26.64
N SER A 69 -13.86 1.16 26.77
CA SER A 69 -14.02 -0.06 27.55
C SER A 69 -14.42 0.25 29.02
N LEU A 70 -13.69 1.15 29.68
CA LEU A 70 -13.98 1.57 31.05
C LEU A 70 -15.39 2.13 31.21
N SER A 71 -15.93 2.77 30.18
CA SER A 71 -17.26 3.40 30.25
C SER A 71 -18.42 2.41 30.10
N PHE A 72 -18.21 1.25 29.48
CA PHE A 72 -19.29 0.34 29.12
C PHE A 72 -19.14 -1.09 29.65
N TRP A 73 -17.94 -1.49 30.11
CA TRP A 73 -17.68 -2.85 30.55
C TRP A 73 -17.29 -2.91 32.04
N SER A 74 -17.93 -3.78 32.77
CA SER A 74 -17.58 -4.11 34.14
C SER A 74 -16.44 -5.13 34.21
N PRO A 75 -15.73 -5.25 35.36
CA PRO A 75 -14.76 -6.33 35.55
C PRO A 75 -15.34 -7.73 35.38
N SER A 76 -14.46 -8.73 35.17
CA SER A 76 -14.79 -10.15 34.97
C SER A 76 -15.55 -10.42 33.67
N VAL A 77 -15.11 -9.78 32.57
CA VAL A 77 -15.68 -10.03 31.23
C VAL A 77 -15.31 -11.44 30.75
N ALA A 78 -16.21 -12.06 29.98
CA ALA A 78 -15.93 -13.37 29.39
C ALA A 78 -14.74 -13.33 28.42
N TYR A 79 -14.73 -12.33 27.54
CA TYR A 79 -13.69 -12.16 26.54
C TYR A 79 -13.14 -10.73 26.54
N THR A 80 -11.89 -10.60 26.11
CA THR A 80 -11.34 -9.32 25.62
C THR A 80 -10.65 -9.59 24.30
N TYR A 81 -11.07 -8.92 23.25
CA TYR A 81 -10.41 -8.95 21.95
C TYR A 81 -9.26 -7.96 21.93
N VAL A 82 -8.10 -8.39 21.46
CA VAL A 82 -6.90 -7.54 21.33
C VAL A 82 -6.45 -7.53 19.89
N ALA A 83 -6.45 -6.35 19.27
CA ALA A 83 -6.03 -6.14 17.89
C ALA A 83 -4.97 -5.06 17.79
N THR A 84 -4.27 -4.98 16.64
CA THR A 84 -3.32 -3.89 16.41
C THR A 84 -4.06 -2.56 16.26
N GLY A 85 -3.51 -1.51 16.86
CA GLY A 85 -3.98 -0.12 16.64
C GLY A 85 -3.39 0.52 15.38
N GLN A 86 -2.54 -0.18 14.63
CA GLN A 86 -1.88 0.33 13.43
C GLN A 86 -2.64 0.02 12.13
N ALA A 87 -3.53 -1.00 12.17
CA ALA A 87 -4.41 -1.37 11.07
C ALA A 87 -5.85 -1.52 11.57
N PHE A 88 -6.84 -1.32 10.69
CA PHE A 88 -8.25 -1.29 11.09
C PHE A 88 -8.96 -2.65 10.93
N ALA A 89 -8.53 -3.47 9.99
CA ALA A 89 -9.29 -4.63 9.51
C ALA A 89 -9.59 -5.67 10.61
N ASP A 90 -8.57 -6.01 11.39
CA ASP A 90 -8.69 -6.99 12.47
C ASP A 90 -9.59 -6.48 13.61
N ALA A 91 -9.45 -5.18 13.95
CA ALA A 91 -10.27 -4.55 14.97
C ALA A 91 -11.76 -4.44 14.56
N LEU A 92 -12.04 -4.27 13.24
CA LEU A 92 -13.42 -4.23 12.74
C LEU A 92 -14.12 -5.59 12.84
N ALA A 93 -13.42 -6.67 12.44
CA ALA A 93 -13.93 -8.03 12.58
C ALA A 93 -14.19 -8.37 14.07
N ALA A 94 -13.25 -8.02 14.95
CA ALA A 94 -13.37 -8.17 16.39
C ALA A 94 -14.52 -7.34 16.97
N GLY A 95 -14.81 -6.16 16.41
CA GLY A 95 -15.85 -5.26 16.88
C GLY A 95 -17.25 -5.88 16.84
N ALA A 96 -17.63 -6.55 15.75
CA ALA A 96 -18.91 -7.25 15.65
C ALA A 96 -18.95 -8.49 16.58
N ALA A 97 -17.86 -9.24 16.66
CA ALA A 97 -17.73 -10.42 17.54
C ALA A 97 -17.77 -10.05 19.02
N GLY A 98 -17.30 -8.85 19.38
CA GLY A 98 -17.24 -8.36 20.77
C GLY A 98 -18.56 -7.86 21.35
N VAL A 99 -19.58 -7.57 20.53
CA VAL A 99 -20.87 -7.09 21.03
C VAL A 99 -21.47 -8.12 22.00
N ASP A 100 -21.85 -7.67 23.20
CA ASP A 100 -22.37 -8.48 24.30
C ASP A 100 -21.41 -9.56 24.85
N ARG A 101 -20.16 -9.64 24.36
CA ARG A 101 -19.16 -10.64 24.78
C ARG A 101 -17.95 -10.04 25.49
N GLY A 102 -17.48 -8.89 25.02
CA GLY A 102 -16.34 -8.19 25.63
C GLY A 102 -15.75 -7.08 24.75
N PRO A 103 -14.95 -6.19 25.35
CA PRO A 103 -14.40 -5.05 24.64
C PRO A 103 -13.31 -5.45 23.64
N VAL A 104 -13.08 -4.56 22.65
CA VAL A 104 -11.88 -4.58 21.81
C VAL A 104 -10.88 -3.56 22.36
N LEU A 105 -9.69 -4.03 22.70
CA LEU A 105 -8.55 -3.20 23.11
C LEU A 105 -7.45 -3.22 22.05
N LEU A 106 -6.71 -2.13 21.97
CA LEU A 106 -5.69 -1.97 20.96
C LEU A 106 -4.28 -2.10 21.57
N VAL A 107 -3.36 -2.70 20.80
CA VAL A 107 -1.93 -2.80 21.12
C VAL A 107 -1.10 -2.34 19.93
N THR A 108 0.18 -2.04 20.15
CA THR A 108 1.15 -1.95 19.04
C THR A 108 1.60 -3.36 18.67
N ARG A 109 2.30 -3.51 17.54
CA ARG A 109 2.85 -4.79 17.12
C ARG A 109 3.68 -5.45 18.25
N ASP A 110 4.55 -4.68 18.89
CA ASP A 110 5.60 -5.21 19.77
C ASP A 110 5.46 -4.77 21.24
N SER A 111 4.37 -4.06 21.61
CA SER A 111 4.17 -3.63 22.99
C SER A 111 2.70 -3.49 23.38
N ILE A 112 2.43 -3.62 24.69
CA ILE A 112 1.13 -3.34 25.31
C ILE A 112 1.19 -1.92 25.90
N PRO A 113 0.50 -0.92 25.29
CA PRO A 113 0.48 0.43 25.83
C PRO A 113 -0.04 0.48 27.26
N SER A 114 0.45 1.41 28.07
CA SER A 114 0.13 1.49 29.51
C SER A 114 -1.38 1.62 29.79
N ALA A 115 -2.10 2.35 28.95
CA ALA A 115 -3.57 2.48 29.07
C ALA A 115 -4.26 1.13 28.84
N THR A 116 -3.85 0.38 27.83
CA THR A 116 -4.35 -0.98 27.55
C THR A 116 -4.01 -1.94 28.69
N ALA A 117 -2.77 -1.90 29.19
CA ALA A 117 -2.35 -2.73 30.33
C ALA A 117 -3.15 -2.45 31.61
N THR A 118 -3.45 -1.19 31.88
CA THR A 118 -4.26 -0.77 33.03
C THR A 118 -5.69 -1.30 32.88
N GLU A 119 -6.27 -1.19 31.69
CA GLU A 119 -7.64 -1.62 31.44
C GLU A 119 -7.78 -3.14 31.47
N LEU A 120 -6.81 -3.90 30.93
CA LEU A 120 -6.78 -5.37 31.04
C LEU A 120 -6.74 -5.82 32.51
N LYS A 121 -5.92 -5.18 33.36
CA LYS A 121 -5.88 -5.46 34.80
C LYS A 121 -7.22 -5.20 35.48
N ARG A 122 -7.93 -4.14 35.08
CA ARG A 122 -9.26 -3.82 35.61
C ARG A 122 -10.31 -4.82 35.15
N LEU A 123 -10.30 -5.18 33.85
CA LEU A 123 -11.28 -6.08 33.24
C LEU A 123 -11.21 -7.50 33.77
N GLN A 124 -10.02 -8.01 34.09
CA GLN A 124 -9.79 -9.41 34.49
C GLN A 124 -10.52 -10.39 33.55
N PRO A 125 -10.23 -10.40 32.24
CA PRO A 125 -10.95 -11.24 31.29
C PRO A 125 -10.75 -12.71 31.59
N GLN A 126 -11.79 -13.53 31.30
CA GLN A 126 -11.68 -14.98 31.41
C GLN A 126 -10.87 -15.57 30.24
N GLU A 127 -10.91 -14.93 29.07
CA GLU A 127 -10.10 -15.26 27.91
C GLU A 127 -9.68 -13.98 27.17
N ILE A 128 -8.46 -13.98 26.62
CA ILE A 128 -7.99 -12.94 25.71
C ILE A 128 -7.86 -13.54 24.31
N ILE A 129 -8.52 -12.93 23.32
CA ILE A 129 -8.45 -13.33 21.93
C ILE A 129 -7.64 -12.29 21.15
N VAL A 130 -6.44 -12.68 20.72
CA VAL A 130 -5.59 -11.85 19.83
C VAL A 130 -6.10 -12.00 18.41
N VAL A 131 -6.52 -10.90 17.79
CA VAL A 131 -7.00 -10.89 16.41
C VAL A 131 -5.93 -10.33 15.50
N GLY A 132 -5.58 -11.12 14.47
CA GLY A 132 -4.52 -10.83 13.53
C GLY A 132 -3.25 -11.67 13.71
N GLY A 133 -2.45 -11.74 12.64
CA GLY A 133 -1.21 -12.52 12.58
C GLY A 133 -0.09 -11.94 13.45
N THR A 134 1.06 -12.61 13.41
CA THR A 134 2.26 -12.18 14.18
C THR A 134 2.84 -10.87 13.68
N ASP A 135 2.53 -10.48 12.45
CA ASP A 135 2.92 -9.19 11.89
C ASP A 135 2.06 -8.03 12.41
N ALA A 136 0.82 -8.31 12.79
CA ALA A 136 -0.08 -7.32 13.41
C ALA A 136 0.13 -7.22 14.93
N VAL A 137 0.26 -8.38 15.60
CA VAL A 137 0.52 -8.49 17.05
C VAL A 137 1.54 -9.60 17.26
N SER A 138 2.76 -9.25 17.64
CA SER A 138 3.87 -10.20 17.76
C SER A 138 3.59 -11.32 18.77
N ALA A 139 4.32 -12.44 18.64
CA ALA A 139 4.24 -13.55 19.59
C ALA A 139 4.61 -13.10 21.02
N ASN A 140 5.58 -12.19 21.15
CA ASN A 140 5.99 -11.65 22.45
C ASN A 140 4.85 -10.89 23.15
N VAL A 141 4.07 -10.10 22.39
CA VAL A 141 2.89 -9.42 22.94
C VAL A 141 1.83 -10.44 23.35
N ALA A 142 1.57 -11.46 22.53
CA ALA A 142 0.62 -12.52 22.89
C ALA A 142 1.01 -13.24 24.19
N THR A 143 2.27 -13.61 24.34
CA THR A 143 2.79 -14.19 25.60
C THR A 143 2.68 -13.21 26.77
N ALA A 144 2.98 -11.92 26.57
CA ALA A 144 2.85 -10.92 27.63
C ALA A 144 1.40 -10.74 28.10
N LEU A 145 0.42 -10.95 27.21
CA LEU A 145 -1.02 -10.88 27.54
C LEU A 145 -1.46 -11.98 28.54
N GLU A 146 -0.74 -13.11 28.63
CA GLU A 146 -1.04 -14.18 29.58
C GLU A 146 -1.03 -13.69 31.04
N SER A 147 -0.26 -12.63 31.33
CA SER A 147 -0.21 -12.03 32.67
C SER A 147 -1.47 -11.26 33.08
N TYR A 148 -2.42 -11.06 32.17
CA TYR A 148 -3.64 -10.28 32.39
C TYR A 148 -4.92 -11.11 32.48
N THR A 149 -4.82 -12.42 32.32
CA THR A 149 -5.93 -13.38 32.43
C THR A 149 -5.51 -14.62 33.20
N ALA A 150 -6.45 -15.25 33.90
CA ALA A 150 -6.24 -16.58 34.45
C ALA A 150 -6.61 -17.71 33.46
N GLY A 151 -7.26 -17.36 32.34
CA GLY A 151 -7.64 -18.28 31.29
C GLY A 151 -6.69 -18.24 30.09
N PRO A 152 -7.11 -18.79 28.97
CA PRO A 152 -6.25 -18.86 27.79
C PRO A 152 -6.07 -17.51 27.08
N VAL A 153 -4.93 -17.37 26.41
CA VAL A 153 -4.71 -16.38 25.35
C VAL A 153 -4.70 -17.12 24.03
N SER A 154 -5.73 -16.93 23.23
CA SER A 154 -5.88 -17.57 21.93
C SER A 154 -5.62 -16.57 20.80
N ARG A 155 -5.32 -17.06 19.59
CA ARG A 155 -5.13 -16.22 18.41
C ARG A 155 -6.11 -16.62 17.31
N GLN A 156 -6.79 -15.61 16.76
CA GLN A 156 -7.63 -15.73 15.56
C GLN A 156 -6.99 -14.95 14.43
N ALA A 157 -6.36 -15.64 13.50
CA ALA A 157 -5.62 -15.05 12.38
C ALA A 157 -5.70 -15.93 11.14
N GLY A 158 -5.93 -15.32 10.01
CA GLY A 158 -5.82 -15.91 8.68
C GLY A 158 -4.55 -15.44 7.96
N THR A 159 -4.39 -15.88 6.72
CA THR A 159 -3.29 -15.46 5.83
C THR A 159 -3.40 -14.00 5.40
N ASP A 160 -4.59 -13.44 5.48
CA ASP A 160 -4.90 -12.05 5.14
C ASP A 160 -6.09 -11.56 5.99
N ARG A 161 -6.47 -10.28 5.84
CA ARG A 161 -7.59 -9.66 6.56
C ARG A 161 -8.93 -10.32 6.29
N TYR A 162 -9.11 -10.87 5.09
CA TYR A 162 -10.36 -11.54 4.67
C TYR A 162 -10.49 -12.88 5.39
N ALA A 163 -9.43 -13.68 5.36
CA ALA A 163 -9.35 -14.92 6.10
C ALA A 163 -9.45 -14.70 7.62
N THR A 164 -8.83 -13.64 8.15
CA THR A 164 -8.96 -13.27 9.57
C THR A 164 -10.40 -12.96 9.92
N SER A 165 -11.13 -12.17 9.11
CA SER A 165 -12.55 -11.88 9.37
C SER A 165 -13.43 -13.12 9.39
N ALA A 166 -13.16 -14.09 8.50
CA ALA A 166 -13.84 -15.38 8.45
C ALA A 166 -13.54 -16.24 9.70
N ILE A 167 -12.29 -16.27 10.17
CA ILE A 167 -11.89 -17.00 11.38
C ILE A 167 -12.52 -16.38 12.63
N VAL A 168 -12.51 -15.05 12.76
CA VAL A 168 -13.18 -14.34 13.87
C VAL A 168 -14.68 -14.66 13.87
N SER A 169 -15.31 -14.65 12.69
CA SER A 169 -16.70 -15.04 12.53
C SER A 169 -16.96 -16.48 13.00
N SER A 170 -16.13 -17.43 12.56
CA SER A 170 -16.33 -18.85 12.92
C SER A 170 -16.14 -19.12 14.42
N GLY A 171 -15.30 -18.34 15.09
CA GLY A 171 -15.13 -18.40 16.55
C GLY A 171 -16.25 -17.77 17.36
N ALA A 172 -16.97 -16.81 16.76
CA ALA A 172 -17.96 -16.03 17.49
C ALA A 172 -19.41 -16.37 17.13
N PHE A 173 -19.72 -16.77 15.89
CA PHE A 173 -21.10 -16.93 15.42
C PHE A 173 -21.42 -18.37 15.04
N GLN A 174 -22.58 -18.84 15.45
CA GLN A 174 -23.06 -20.20 15.17
C GLN A 174 -24.10 -20.18 14.03
N PRO A 175 -24.10 -21.19 13.15
CA PRO A 175 -25.14 -21.34 12.13
C PRO A 175 -26.46 -21.86 12.71
N PRO A 176 -27.62 -21.54 12.08
CA PRO A 176 -27.76 -20.51 11.06
C PRO A 176 -27.78 -19.09 11.65
N THR A 177 -27.35 -18.08 10.88
CA THR A 177 -27.47 -16.68 11.27
C THR A 177 -28.60 -15.99 10.48
N ASP A 178 -29.23 -14.96 11.06
CA ASP A 178 -30.23 -14.18 10.34
C ASP A 178 -29.61 -13.36 9.21
N ALA A 179 -28.40 -12.84 9.41
CA ALA A 179 -27.69 -12.07 8.40
C ALA A 179 -26.18 -12.25 8.52
N ALA A 180 -25.49 -12.17 7.37
CA ALA A 180 -24.06 -11.88 7.30
C ALA A 180 -23.85 -10.51 6.63
N TYR A 181 -22.88 -9.75 7.12
CA TYR A 181 -22.64 -8.37 6.68
C TYR A 181 -21.34 -8.29 5.92
N LEU A 182 -21.42 -8.00 4.60
CA LEU A 182 -20.26 -7.79 3.76
C LEU A 182 -19.84 -6.32 3.73
N VAL A 183 -18.55 -6.07 3.93
CA VAL A 183 -17.97 -4.74 3.90
C VAL A 183 -16.63 -4.75 3.16
N SER A 184 -16.23 -3.60 2.62
CA SER A 184 -14.91 -3.45 2.00
C SER A 184 -13.79 -3.76 3.00
N GLY A 185 -12.84 -4.60 2.60
CA GLY A 185 -11.60 -4.83 3.34
C GLY A 185 -10.54 -3.76 3.06
N SER A 186 -10.73 -2.89 2.07
CA SER A 186 -9.78 -1.84 1.69
C SER A 186 -10.06 -0.50 2.37
N THR A 187 -11.30 -0.28 2.87
CA THR A 187 -11.71 0.96 3.54
C THR A 187 -12.51 0.67 4.80
N PHE A 188 -12.42 1.54 5.81
CA PHE A 188 -13.03 1.29 7.13
C PHE A 188 -14.34 2.01 7.42
N PRO A 189 -14.75 3.13 6.77
CA PRO A 189 -15.90 3.93 7.23
C PRO A 189 -17.21 3.15 7.26
N ASP A 190 -17.47 2.36 6.21
CA ASP A 190 -18.71 1.57 6.10
C ASP A 190 -18.75 0.45 7.15
N ALA A 191 -17.60 -0.18 7.42
CA ALA A 191 -17.46 -1.21 8.42
C ALA A 191 -17.65 -0.69 9.85
N LEU A 192 -17.19 0.54 10.16
CA LEU A 192 -17.43 1.16 11.48
C LEU A 192 -18.91 1.40 11.73
N SER A 193 -19.61 1.96 10.76
CA SER A 193 -21.05 2.22 10.86
C SER A 193 -21.85 0.91 10.93
N GLY A 194 -21.43 -0.09 10.17
CA GLY A 194 -22.06 -1.41 10.08
C GLY A 194 -21.81 -2.32 11.27
N GLY A 195 -20.64 -2.22 11.91
CA GLY A 195 -20.20 -3.12 12.97
C GLY A 195 -21.13 -3.17 14.18
N ALA A 196 -21.56 -2.02 14.62
CA ALA A 196 -22.52 -1.92 15.73
C ALA A 196 -23.88 -2.57 15.39
N ILE A 197 -24.33 -2.44 14.14
CA ILE A 197 -25.60 -3.03 13.67
C ILE A 197 -25.43 -4.55 13.49
N ALA A 198 -24.33 -4.99 12.92
CA ALA A 198 -24.03 -6.39 12.71
C ALA A 198 -24.00 -7.15 14.04
N GLY A 199 -23.19 -6.71 14.99
CA GLY A 199 -23.12 -7.33 16.32
C GLY A 199 -24.44 -7.26 17.10
N ALA A 200 -25.19 -6.15 17.02
CA ALA A 200 -26.50 -6.02 17.69
C ALA A 200 -27.58 -6.95 17.11
N ASN A 201 -27.38 -7.50 15.93
CA ASN A 201 -28.25 -8.50 15.29
C ASN A 201 -27.63 -9.90 15.29
N ASP A 202 -26.61 -10.13 16.13
CA ASP A 202 -25.85 -11.38 16.24
C ASP A 202 -25.36 -11.91 14.88
N GLY A 203 -24.84 -11.00 14.06
CA GLY A 203 -24.32 -11.31 12.73
C GLY A 203 -22.88 -10.86 12.54
N PRO A 204 -22.07 -11.65 11.81
CA PRO A 204 -20.67 -11.33 11.57
C PRO A 204 -20.49 -10.20 10.57
N ILE A 205 -19.41 -9.43 10.74
CA ILE A 205 -18.80 -8.66 9.65
C ILE A 205 -17.80 -9.55 8.94
N LEU A 206 -17.96 -9.65 7.63
CA LEU A 206 -17.07 -10.36 6.72
C LEU A 206 -16.47 -9.36 5.73
N LEU A 207 -15.15 -9.29 5.70
CA LEU A 207 -14.43 -8.40 4.79
C LEU A 207 -14.41 -8.99 3.38
N THR A 208 -14.58 -8.15 2.38
CA THR A 208 -14.53 -8.58 0.98
C THR A 208 -13.70 -7.64 0.12
N GLN A 209 -13.23 -8.13 -1.02
CA GLN A 209 -12.67 -7.32 -2.09
C GLN A 209 -13.80 -6.51 -2.74
N ARG A 210 -13.43 -5.46 -3.47
CA ARG A 210 -14.42 -4.63 -4.16
C ARG A 210 -15.27 -5.43 -5.15
N ASP A 211 -14.64 -6.26 -5.98
CA ASP A 211 -15.27 -6.89 -7.14
C ASP A 211 -15.46 -8.41 -6.99
N CYS A 212 -14.98 -9.01 -5.90
CA CYS A 212 -15.09 -10.45 -5.67
C CYS A 212 -15.04 -10.81 -4.19
N VAL A 213 -15.54 -11.98 -3.82
CA VAL A 213 -15.51 -12.50 -2.46
C VAL A 213 -14.45 -13.61 -2.34
N PRO A 214 -13.43 -13.44 -1.47
CA PRO A 214 -12.40 -14.46 -1.25
C PRO A 214 -12.98 -15.81 -0.83
N THR A 215 -12.32 -16.89 -1.23
CA THR A 215 -12.79 -18.26 -0.97
C THR A 215 -13.01 -18.54 0.51
N THR A 216 -12.14 -18.05 1.39
CA THR A 216 -12.28 -18.20 2.85
C THR A 216 -13.55 -17.55 3.37
N VAL A 217 -13.90 -16.37 2.87
CA VAL A 217 -15.12 -15.63 3.23
C VAL A 217 -16.37 -16.33 2.66
N ARG A 218 -16.31 -16.82 1.42
CA ARG A 218 -17.41 -17.59 0.83
C ARG A 218 -17.69 -18.87 1.60
N ASN A 219 -16.63 -19.58 2.00
CA ASN A 219 -16.77 -20.79 2.83
C ASN A 219 -17.44 -20.48 4.17
N GLU A 220 -17.09 -19.35 4.78
CA GLU A 220 -17.71 -18.91 6.03
C GLU A 220 -19.17 -18.51 5.84
N ILE A 221 -19.52 -17.81 4.77
CA ILE A 221 -20.92 -17.52 4.41
C ILE A 221 -21.70 -18.82 4.25
N ASN A 222 -21.15 -19.80 3.54
CA ASN A 222 -21.78 -21.11 3.35
C ASN A 222 -21.95 -21.85 4.70
N ARG A 223 -20.96 -21.79 5.61
CA ARG A 223 -21.06 -22.38 6.95
C ARG A 223 -22.16 -21.73 7.76
N LEU A 224 -22.23 -20.37 7.76
CA LEU A 224 -23.22 -19.61 8.51
C LEU A 224 -24.64 -19.78 7.99
N ALA A 225 -24.81 -20.16 6.71
CA ALA A 225 -26.09 -20.28 6.03
C ALA A 225 -27.06 -19.11 6.35
N PRO A 226 -26.63 -17.84 6.15
CA PRO A 226 -27.42 -16.69 6.55
C PRO A 226 -28.70 -16.57 5.71
N SER A 227 -29.80 -16.15 6.35
CA SER A 227 -31.08 -15.89 5.65
C SER A 227 -30.95 -14.73 4.65
N ARG A 228 -30.01 -13.83 4.87
CA ARG A 228 -29.71 -12.68 3.99
C ARG A 228 -28.27 -12.24 4.11
N ILE A 229 -27.78 -11.64 3.03
CA ILE A 229 -26.51 -10.92 3.01
C ILE A 229 -26.81 -9.42 2.94
N VAL A 230 -26.19 -8.66 3.81
CA VAL A 230 -26.32 -7.19 3.87
C VAL A 230 -24.99 -6.57 3.49
N ILE A 231 -24.98 -5.70 2.48
CA ILE A 231 -23.78 -5.00 2.04
C ILE A 231 -23.78 -3.61 2.66
N PHE A 232 -22.65 -3.24 3.30
CA PHE A 232 -22.39 -1.88 3.73
C PHE A 232 -21.40 -1.21 2.77
N GLY A 233 -21.82 -0.08 2.24
CA GLY A 233 -21.06 0.70 1.25
C GLY A 233 -21.76 0.75 -0.11
N GLY A 234 -21.41 1.73 -0.90
CA GLY A 234 -21.84 1.82 -2.29
C GLY A 234 -21.05 0.90 -3.22
N THR A 235 -21.43 0.85 -4.50
CA THR A 235 -20.77 0.01 -5.52
C THR A 235 -19.29 0.37 -5.76
N GLY A 236 -18.84 1.53 -5.30
CA GLY A 236 -17.43 1.91 -5.28
C GLY A 236 -16.61 1.17 -4.20
N ALA A 237 -17.26 0.73 -3.11
CA ALA A 237 -16.62 -0.01 -2.01
C ALA A 237 -16.81 -1.53 -2.15
N VAL A 238 -18.03 -1.98 -2.50
CA VAL A 238 -18.39 -3.37 -2.78
C VAL A 238 -19.28 -3.39 -4.02
N SER A 239 -18.78 -3.90 -5.13
CA SER A 239 -19.52 -3.93 -6.40
C SER A 239 -20.66 -4.96 -6.38
N ASP A 240 -21.53 -4.88 -7.39
CA ASP A 240 -22.61 -5.85 -7.59
C ASP A 240 -22.07 -7.28 -7.76
N SER A 241 -20.88 -7.45 -8.37
CA SER A 241 -20.23 -8.76 -8.49
C SER A 241 -19.92 -9.38 -7.14
N ALA A 242 -19.27 -8.62 -6.25
CA ALA A 242 -19.00 -9.06 -4.88
C ALA A 242 -20.31 -9.24 -4.09
N GLY A 243 -21.29 -8.36 -4.28
CA GLY A 243 -22.63 -8.48 -3.69
C GLY A 243 -23.35 -9.78 -4.09
N ASN A 244 -23.12 -10.26 -5.30
CA ASN A 244 -23.62 -11.55 -5.81
C ASN A 244 -22.69 -12.73 -5.48
N LEU A 245 -21.73 -12.55 -4.57
CA LEU A 245 -20.76 -13.55 -4.13
C LEU A 245 -19.88 -14.12 -5.26
N ALA A 246 -19.57 -13.31 -6.27
CA ALA A 246 -18.61 -13.71 -7.30
C ALA A 246 -17.28 -14.14 -6.67
N PRO A 247 -16.73 -15.33 -7.00
CA PRO A 247 -15.48 -15.78 -6.43
C PRO A 247 -14.31 -14.95 -6.93
N CYS A 248 -13.31 -14.70 -6.06
CA CYS A 248 -12.02 -14.23 -6.52
C CYS A 248 -11.29 -15.37 -7.25
N GLY A 249 -10.75 -15.07 -8.41
CA GLY A 249 -9.95 -16.03 -9.17
C GLY A 249 -8.62 -16.35 -8.49
N SER A 250 -7.95 -17.40 -8.94
CA SER A 250 -6.61 -17.76 -8.47
C SER A 250 -5.56 -16.93 -9.18
N ILE A 251 -4.61 -16.38 -8.41
CA ILE A 251 -3.45 -15.69 -8.97
C ILE A 251 -2.48 -16.74 -9.52
N THR A 252 -2.11 -16.58 -10.77
CA THR A 252 -1.19 -17.49 -11.47
C THR A 252 -0.07 -16.72 -12.14
N THR A 253 1.07 -17.39 -12.34
CA THR A 253 2.21 -16.84 -13.06
C THR A 253 2.47 -17.64 -14.32
N LYS A 254 2.89 -16.94 -15.39
CA LYS A 254 3.33 -17.53 -16.64
C LYS A 254 4.53 -16.78 -17.17
N VAL A 255 5.62 -17.48 -17.48
CA VAL A 255 6.74 -16.91 -18.24
C VAL A 255 6.25 -16.67 -19.67
N ILE A 256 6.28 -15.43 -20.14
CA ILE A 256 5.78 -15.02 -21.46
C ILE A 256 6.91 -14.67 -22.42
N ALA A 257 8.08 -14.26 -21.93
CA ALA A 257 9.26 -14.01 -22.75
C ALA A 257 10.50 -14.49 -22.02
N THR A 258 11.49 -14.97 -22.78
CA THR A 258 12.78 -15.48 -22.29
C THR A 258 13.93 -14.94 -23.14
N LYS A 259 15.16 -15.11 -22.64
CA LYS A 259 16.40 -14.75 -23.35
C LYS A 259 16.47 -13.26 -23.73
N LEU A 260 15.94 -12.42 -22.87
CA LEU A 260 16.17 -10.97 -22.94
C LEU A 260 17.56 -10.65 -22.36
N ASP A 261 18.15 -9.57 -22.83
CA ASP A 261 19.46 -9.12 -22.35
C ASP A 261 19.31 -7.97 -21.36
N THR A 262 19.27 -8.32 -20.07
CA THR A 262 19.15 -7.35 -18.97
C THR A 262 18.00 -6.34 -19.19
N PRO A 263 16.74 -6.82 -19.33
CA PRO A 263 15.59 -5.93 -19.51
C PRO A 263 15.45 -5.00 -18.31
N TRP A 264 15.22 -3.70 -18.59
CA TRP A 264 15.24 -2.70 -17.52
C TRP A 264 13.87 -2.11 -17.21
N ASP A 265 13.09 -1.79 -18.24
CA ASP A 265 11.77 -1.18 -18.11
C ASP A 265 10.82 -1.64 -19.20
N VAL A 266 9.52 -1.39 -19.01
CA VAL A 266 8.46 -1.76 -19.93
C VAL A 266 7.41 -0.65 -20.05
N ALA A 267 6.98 -0.37 -21.28
CA ALA A 267 5.89 0.56 -21.57
C ALA A 267 4.88 -0.09 -22.51
N PHE A 268 3.59 -0.03 -22.15
CA PHE A 268 2.52 -0.71 -22.89
C PHE A 268 1.85 0.18 -23.94
N GLU A 269 1.47 -0.42 -25.04
CA GLU A 269 0.44 0.08 -25.96
C GLU A 269 -0.96 -0.32 -25.46
N PRO A 270 -2.02 0.38 -25.91
CA PRO A 270 -3.38 0.07 -25.47
C PRO A 270 -3.87 -1.36 -25.80
N ASP A 271 -3.27 -2.00 -26.81
CA ASP A 271 -3.58 -3.38 -27.21
C ASP A 271 -2.86 -4.44 -26.36
N GLY A 272 -2.05 -4.01 -25.39
CA GLY A 272 -1.26 -4.88 -24.51
C GLY A 272 0.11 -5.27 -25.08
N THR A 273 0.46 -4.85 -26.30
CA THR A 273 1.83 -4.93 -26.80
C THR A 273 2.74 -4.05 -25.94
N ALA A 274 3.94 -4.51 -25.64
CA ALA A 274 4.87 -3.77 -24.79
C ALA A 274 6.17 -3.45 -25.53
N TYR A 275 6.72 -2.28 -25.27
CA TYR A 275 8.12 -1.98 -25.54
C TYR A 275 8.94 -2.24 -24.29
N VAL A 276 10.11 -2.85 -24.46
CA VAL A 276 11.03 -3.20 -23.37
C VAL A 276 12.41 -2.69 -23.71
N THR A 277 13.01 -1.95 -22.78
CA THR A 277 14.40 -1.53 -22.88
C THR A 277 15.31 -2.63 -22.37
N GLU A 278 16.40 -2.91 -23.10
CA GLU A 278 17.53 -3.69 -22.62
C GLU A 278 18.70 -2.75 -22.34
N ARG A 279 19.40 -2.96 -21.23
CA ARG A 279 20.46 -2.06 -20.76
C ARG A 279 21.55 -1.81 -21.83
N GLY A 280 21.84 -2.79 -22.66
CA GLY A 280 22.78 -2.69 -23.79
C GLY A 280 22.37 -1.74 -24.92
N GLY A 281 21.19 -1.10 -24.85
CA GLY A 281 20.70 -0.11 -25.82
C GLY A 281 19.63 -0.64 -26.78
N ASN A 282 19.21 -1.89 -26.65
CA ASN A 282 18.14 -2.45 -27.49
C ASN A 282 16.76 -1.99 -27.00
N LEU A 283 15.89 -1.69 -27.97
CA LEU A 283 14.44 -1.59 -27.76
C LEU A 283 13.78 -2.82 -28.39
N LYS A 284 13.12 -3.61 -27.58
CA LYS A 284 12.33 -4.78 -27.99
C LYS A 284 10.86 -4.45 -28.02
N ARG A 285 10.11 -5.17 -28.85
CA ARG A 285 8.65 -5.28 -28.77
C ARG A 285 8.29 -6.67 -28.32
N VAL A 286 7.46 -6.76 -27.29
CA VAL A 286 6.96 -8.02 -26.73
C VAL A 286 5.43 -8.03 -26.87
N ARG A 287 4.89 -9.03 -27.59
CA ARG A 287 3.46 -9.19 -27.79
C ARG A 287 2.84 -9.99 -26.64
N THR A 288 1.53 -9.91 -26.51
CA THR A 288 0.77 -10.65 -25.48
C THR A 288 0.88 -12.17 -25.60
N ASP A 289 1.22 -12.69 -26.78
CA ASP A 289 1.49 -14.12 -27.02
C ASP A 289 2.92 -14.54 -26.66
N GLY A 290 3.78 -13.56 -26.27
CA GLY A 290 5.17 -13.79 -25.92
C GLY A 290 6.17 -13.64 -27.07
N THR A 291 5.72 -13.28 -28.29
CA THR A 291 6.63 -13.00 -29.41
C THR A 291 7.49 -11.78 -29.10
N VAL A 292 8.82 -11.93 -29.20
CA VAL A 292 9.82 -10.88 -28.99
C VAL A 292 10.43 -10.45 -30.32
N GLU A 293 10.37 -9.18 -30.64
CA GLU A 293 10.91 -8.57 -31.86
C GLU A 293 11.93 -7.48 -31.51
N GLN A 294 13.06 -7.41 -32.24
CA GLN A 294 13.96 -6.27 -32.18
C GLN A 294 13.35 -5.10 -32.94
N VAL A 295 13.14 -3.95 -32.26
CA VAL A 295 12.64 -2.74 -32.91
C VAL A 295 13.80 -1.89 -33.42
N GLN A 296 14.74 -1.56 -32.54
CA GLN A 296 15.92 -0.75 -32.88
C GLN A 296 17.00 -0.87 -31.80
N VAL A 297 18.20 -0.44 -32.15
CA VAL A 297 19.22 -0.03 -31.19
C VAL A 297 19.08 1.47 -31.00
N VAL A 298 18.86 1.94 -29.78
CA VAL A 298 18.67 3.37 -29.48
C VAL A 298 20.03 4.06 -29.59
N THR A 299 20.17 4.89 -30.62
CA THR A 299 21.43 5.54 -30.96
C THR A 299 21.95 6.40 -29.79
N GLY A 300 23.22 6.22 -29.45
CA GLY A 300 23.91 6.99 -28.40
C GLY A 300 23.79 6.40 -26.99
N ALA A 301 22.99 5.36 -26.78
CA ALA A 301 23.00 4.62 -25.52
C ALA A 301 24.34 3.86 -25.37
N VAL A 302 24.92 3.95 -24.17
CA VAL A 302 26.21 3.33 -23.84
C VAL A 302 26.09 2.59 -22.54
N GLU A 303 26.19 1.28 -22.57
CA GLU A 303 26.24 0.46 -21.37
C GLU A 303 27.56 0.67 -20.63
N THR A 304 27.50 1.12 -19.39
CA THR A 304 28.66 1.33 -18.52
C THR A 304 28.26 1.13 -17.07
N GLY A 305 28.71 0.04 -16.45
CA GLY A 305 28.32 -0.31 -15.08
C GLY A 305 26.81 -0.49 -14.96
N GLU A 306 26.15 0.37 -14.17
CA GLU A 306 24.69 0.38 -14.01
C GLU A 306 23.97 1.21 -15.09
N GLY A 307 24.71 1.99 -15.87
CA GLY A 307 24.18 2.83 -16.93
C GLY A 307 23.91 2.06 -18.22
N GLY A 308 23.12 2.66 -19.11
CA GLY A 308 22.71 2.10 -20.38
C GLY A 308 21.40 2.70 -20.89
N LEU A 309 20.61 1.96 -21.64
CA LEU A 309 19.22 2.29 -21.93
C LEU A 309 18.35 1.75 -20.77
N LEU A 310 17.77 2.65 -19.99
CA LEU A 310 17.18 2.33 -18.69
C LEU A 310 15.65 2.53 -18.73
N GLY A 311 15.12 3.53 -18.01
CA GLY A 311 13.71 3.78 -17.88
C GLY A 311 12.99 4.05 -19.19
N LEU A 312 11.71 3.65 -19.27
CA LEU A 312 10.86 3.79 -20.45
C LEU A 312 9.44 4.14 -20.02
N ALA A 313 8.86 5.17 -20.63
CA ALA A 313 7.47 5.50 -20.48
C ALA A 313 6.84 5.83 -21.84
N ARG A 314 5.53 5.57 -22.00
CA ARG A 314 4.78 5.98 -23.19
C ARG A 314 3.91 7.20 -22.85
N GLY A 315 4.05 8.26 -23.65
CA GLY A 315 3.23 9.45 -23.53
C GLY A 315 1.85 9.30 -24.19
N THR A 316 0.94 10.20 -23.85
CA THR A 316 -0.37 10.32 -24.52
C THR A 316 -0.26 10.84 -25.96
N ASP A 317 0.91 11.28 -26.37
CA ASP A 317 1.29 11.72 -27.73
C ASP A 317 1.84 10.58 -28.60
N ASP A 318 1.75 9.33 -28.11
CA ASP A 318 2.26 8.11 -28.75
C ASP A 318 3.78 8.08 -28.92
N LEU A 319 4.52 8.94 -28.21
CA LEU A 319 5.97 8.88 -28.13
C LEU A 319 6.43 8.02 -26.97
N LEU A 320 7.59 7.39 -27.17
CA LEU A 320 8.34 6.77 -26.08
C LEU A 320 9.29 7.79 -25.47
N TYR A 321 9.40 7.78 -24.16
CA TYR A 321 10.28 8.60 -23.35
C TYR A 321 11.25 7.65 -22.64
N ALA A 322 12.54 7.83 -22.88
CA ALA A 322 13.53 6.95 -22.29
C ALA A 322 14.63 7.72 -21.57
N TYR A 323 15.11 7.15 -20.48
CA TYR A 323 16.35 7.59 -19.84
C TYR A 323 17.51 6.74 -20.37
N MET A 324 18.58 7.40 -20.78
CA MET A 324 19.75 6.68 -21.24
C MET A 324 21.05 7.33 -20.80
N THR A 325 22.04 6.48 -20.56
CA THR A 325 23.45 6.87 -20.38
C THR A 325 24.10 6.99 -21.75
N THR A 326 24.82 8.09 -21.98
CA THR A 326 25.60 8.33 -23.18
C THR A 326 27.10 8.33 -22.86
N ALA A 327 27.96 8.59 -23.85
CA ALA A 327 29.38 8.80 -23.60
C ALA A 327 29.65 9.97 -22.64
N ASN A 328 28.82 11.00 -22.63
CA ASN A 328 29.06 12.26 -21.93
C ASN A 328 28.22 12.45 -20.65
N ASP A 329 26.95 12.04 -20.67
CA ASP A 329 25.96 12.33 -19.61
C ASP A 329 24.90 11.24 -19.55
N ASN A 330 24.06 11.31 -18.53
CA ASN A 330 22.73 10.72 -18.55
C ASN A 330 21.73 11.77 -19.09
N ARG A 331 20.69 11.30 -19.80
CA ARG A 331 19.70 12.17 -20.41
C ARG A 331 18.34 11.50 -20.59
N VAL A 332 17.30 12.34 -20.74
CA VAL A 332 15.98 11.89 -21.18
C VAL A 332 15.80 12.25 -22.65
N VAL A 333 15.34 11.28 -23.41
CA VAL A 333 15.05 11.40 -24.85
C VAL A 333 13.60 11.00 -25.12
N ARG A 334 13.03 11.50 -26.24
CA ARG A 334 11.74 11.05 -26.76
C ARG A 334 11.84 10.68 -28.22
N PHE A 335 11.07 9.69 -28.66
CA PHE A 335 11.10 9.22 -30.05
C PHE A 335 9.89 8.33 -30.36
N ARG A 336 9.57 8.15 -31.66
CA ARG A 336 8.74 7.02 -32.09
C ARG A 336 9.58 5.77 -32.29
N PRO A 337 9.01 4.57 -32.05
CA PRO A 337 9.70 3.32 -32.38
C PRO A 337 10.18 3.32 -33.83
N GLY A 338 11.48 3.08 -34.03
CA GLY A 338 12.15 3.14 -35.35
C GLY A 338 12.72 4.51 -35.73
N GLU A 339 12.45 5.57 -34.98
CA GLU A 339 13.00 6.91 -35.21
C GLU A 339 14.21 7.21 -34.30
N GLN A 340 14.94 8.27 -34.66
CA GLN A 340 16.08 8.73 -33.85
C GLN A 340 15.60 9.40 -32.56
N PRO A 341 16.25 9.15 -31.43
CA PRO A 341 15.89 9.78 -30.17
C PRO A 341 16.25 11.27 -30.15
N VAL A 342 15.29 12.10 -29.70
CA VAL A 342 15.45 13.55 -29.54
C VAL A 342 15.62 13.85 -28.04
N PRO A 343 16.73 14.45 -27.60
CA PRO A 343 16.93 14.77 -26.19
C PRO A 343 16.01 15.92 -25.76
N ILE A 344 15.40 15.75 -24.57
CA ILE A 344 14.52 16.74 -23.93
C ILE A 344 15.06 17.21 -22.57
N LEU A 345 15.94 16.44 -21.94
CA LEU A 345 16.68 16.82 -20.75
C LEU A 345 18.09 16.23 -20.86
N VAL A 346 19.13 17.05 -20.69
CA VAL A 346 20.54 16.65 -20.86
C VAL A 346 21.39 17.15 -19.70
N GLY A 347 22.64 16.70 -19.63
CA GLY A 347 23.63 17.18 -18.66
C GLY A 347 23.45 16.63 -17.26
N ILE A 348 22.74 15.53 -17.08
CA ILE A 348 22.68 14.80 -15.82
C ILE A 348 24.03 14.07 -15.67
N ALA A 349 24.74 14.28 -14.57
CA ALA A 349 26.01 13.60 -14.35
C ALA A 349 25.84 12.08 -14.29
N LYS A 350 26.78 11.33 -14.87
CA LYS A 350 26.78 9.87 -14.92
C LYS A 350 27.99 9.28 -14.20
N ASN A 351 27.85 8.01 -13.82
CA ASN A 351 28.96 7.22 -13.31
C ASN A 351 28.76 5.74 -13.68
N THR A 352 29.66 4.87 -13.24
CA THR A 352 29.48 3.40 -13.31
C THR A 352 28.45 2.90 -12.30
N ILE A 353 28.08 3.71 -11.29
CA ILE A 353 27.11 3.40 -10.24
C ILE A 353 26.11 4.54 -10.06
N HIS A 354 24.96 4.24 -9.46
CA HIS A 354 23.90 5.16 -9.05
C HIS A 354 23.43 6.07 -10.19
N ASN A 355 23.14 5.51 -11.34
CA ASN A 355 22.57 6.26 -12.45
C ASN A 355 21.03 6.37 -12.32
N ALA A 356 20.38 5.50 -11.52
CA ALA A 356 18.92 5.38 -11.43
C ALA A 356 18.25 5.29 -12.80
N GLY A 357 17.43 6.26 -13.17
CA GLY A 357 16.91 6.41 -14.53
C GLY A 357 15.48 5.95 -14.73
N ARG A 358 14.70 5.71 -13.67
CA ARG A 358 13.25 5.45 -13.81
C ARG A 358 12.56 6.68 -14.38
N VAL A 359 11.71 6.49 -15.39
CA VAL A 359 10.85 7.54 -15.95
C VAL A 359 9.40 7.07 -15.92
N ALA A 360 8.50 7.96 -15.51
CA ALA A 360 7.07 7.64 -15.48
C ALA A 360 6.22 8.92 -15.61
N PHE A 361 5.06 8.82 -16.23
CA PHE A 361 4.09 9.91 -16.27
C PHE A 361 3.25 9.93 -15.00
N GLY A 362 3.24 11.07 -14.31
CA GLY A 362 2.33 11.30 -13.20
C GLY A 362 0.88 11.56 -13.65
N PRO A 363 -0.07 11.51 -12.72
CA PRO A 363 -1.49 11.80 -13.00
C PRO A 363 -1.74 13.23 -13.47
N ASP A 364 -0.77 14.12 -13.28
CA ASP A 364 -0.78 15.51 -13.76
C ASP A 364 -0.26 15.66 -15.21
N GLY A 365 0.08 14.54 -15.87
CA GLY A 365 0.60 14.50 -17.23
C GLY A 365 2.06 14.98 -17.38
N MET A 366 2.77 15.18 -16.26
CA MET A 366 4.19 15.52 -16.29
C MET A 366 5.04 14.24 -16.27
N LEU A 367 6.23 14.30 -16.87
CA LEU A 367 7.22 13.23 -16.81
C LEU A 367 8.08 13.41 -15.56
N TYR A 368 8.09 12.38 -14.71
CA TYR A 368 8.95 12.30 -13.53
C TYR A 368 10.14 11.42 -13.83
N VAL A 369 11.30 11.79 -13.28
CA VAL A 369 12.57 11.12 -13.55
C VAL A 369 13.30 10.90 -12.23
N GLY A 370 13.54 9.65 -11.86
CA GLY A 370 14.44 9.28 -10.76
C GLY A 370 15.90 9.39 -11.22
N VAL A 371 16.69 10.18 -10.52
CA VAL A 371 18.11 10.41 -10.84
C VAL A 371 18.98 10.12 -9.63
N GLY A 372 19.94 9.20 -9.78
CA GLY A 372 20.89 8.86 -8.74
C GLY A 372 21.95 9.93 -8.49
N ASP A 373 22.69 9.80 -7.38
CA ASP A 373 23.75 10.74 -7.00
C ASP A 373 25.03 10.59 -7.84
N ALA A 374 25.08 9.58 -8.72
CA ALA A 374 26.25 9.25 -9.55
C ALA A 374 27.55 9.13 -8.73
N GLY A 375 27.45 8.72 -7.45
CA GLY A 375 28.58 8.62 -6.53
C GLY A 375 29.07 9.96 -5.96
N THR A 376 28.43 11.10 -6.30
CA THR A 376 28.72 12.42 -5.74
C THR A 376 27.65 12.78 -4.73
N MET A 377 27.74 12.20 -3.53
CA MET A 377 26.72 12.28 -2.48
C MET A 377 26.26 13.71 -2.17
N SER A 378 27.18 14.69 -2.20
CA SER A 378 26.85 16.10 -1.91
C SER A 378 25.87 16.72 -2.89
N ASP A 379 25.82 16.23 -4.13
CA ASP A 379 24.93 16.74 -5.17
C ASP A 379 23.46 16.51 -4.79
N ALA A 380 23.16 15.49 -4.00
CA ALA A 380 21.80 15.19 -3.55
C ALA A 380 21.17 16.34 -2.74
N GLN A 381 21.97 17.10 -1.98
CA GLN A 381 21.51 18.25 -1.19
C GLN A 381 21.64 19.60 -1.91
N ASP A 382 22.34 19.66 -3.07
CA ASP A 382 22.47 20.90 -3.84
C ASP A 382 21.27 21.06 -4.80
N PRO A 383 20.40 22.06 -4.61
CA PRO A 383 19.22 22.27 -5.49
C PRO A 383 19.59 22.72 -6.91
N ALA A 384 20.84 23.15 -7.16
CA ALA A 384 21.33 23.49 -8.50
C ALA A 384 21.79 22.29 -9.32
N LYS A 385 21.95 21.13 -8.68
CA LYS A 385 22.36 19.86 -9.33
C LYS A 385 21.15 18.99 -9.66
N LEU A 386 21.28 18.17 -10.70
CA LEU A 386 20.24 17.26 -11.14
C LEU A 386 20.33 15.87 -10.47
N ASN A 387 21.47 15.55 -9.87
CA ASN A 387 21.77 14.25 -9.29
C ASN A 387 21.26 14.11 -7.84
N GLY A 388 20.81 12.91 -7.48
CA GLY A 388 20.21 12.63 -6.17
C GLY A 388 18.81 13.28 -6.02
N LYS A 389 17.99 13.19 -7.06
CA LYS A 389 16.72 13.93 -7.20
C LYS A 389 15.61 13.07 -7.79
N ILE A 390 14.39 13.52 -7.57
CA ILE A 390 13.31 13.31 -8.52
C ILE A 390 13.11 14.59 -9.29
N LEU A 391 13.23 14.51 -10.61
CA LEU A 391 12.98 15.61 -11.53
C LEU A 391 11.56 15.52 -12.08
N ARG A 392 10.98 16.66 -12.48
CA ARG A 392 9.65 16.74 -13.08
C ARG A 392 9.66 17.77 -14.20
N ILE A 393 9.32 17.33 -15.42
CA ILE A 393 9.31 18.12 -16.63
C ILE A 393 8.04 17.90 -17.45
N ARG A 394 7.72 18.81 -18.35
CA ARG A 394 6.69 18.56 -19.38
C ARG A 394 7.21 17.59 -20.45
N PRO A 395 6.32 16.98 -21.24
CA PRO A 395 6.72 16.08 -22.34
C PRO A 395 7.65 16.72 -23.38
N ASP A 396 7.67 18.05 -23.48
CA ASP A 396 8.57 18.78 -24.36
C ASP A 396 9.94 19.15 -23.72
N GLY A 397 10.13 18.78 -22.44
CA GLY A 397 11.33 19.10 -21.65
C GLY A 397 11.25 20.43 -20.89
N SER A 398 10.22 21.25 -21.09
CA SER A 398 10.07 22.51 -20.37
C SER A 398 9.68 22.30 -18.90
N ILE A 399 9.98 23.31 -18.08
CA ILE A 399 9.76 23.25 -16.62
C ILE A 399 8.30 23.61 -16.30
N PRO A 400 7.55 22.71 -15.63
CA PRO A 400 6.21 23.01 -15.17
C PRO A 400 6.23 23.82 -13.85
N PRO A 401 5.15 24.54 -13.49
CA PRO A 401 5.01 25.12 -12.16
C PRO A 401 4.89 24.03 -11.10
N GLY A 402 5.28 24.33 -9.85
CA GLY A 402 5.18 23.42 -8.71
C GLY A 402 6.45 22.61 -8.43
N ASN A 403 7.52 22.82 -9.19
CA ASN A 403 8.87 22.36 -8.83
C ASN A 403 9.49 23.29 -7.74
N ILE A 404 10.66 22.95 -7.23
CA ILE A 404 11.35 23.79 -6.21
C ILE A 404 11.61 25.23 -6.66
N SER A 405 11.73 25.46 -7.98
CA SER A 405 11.76 26.79 -8.59
C SER A 405 11.20 26.76 -10.02
N ALA A 406 10.86 27.92 -10.55
CA ALA A 406 10.29 28.07 -11.89
C ALA A 406 11.27 27.74 -13.03
N THR A 407 12.56 27.65 -12.74
CA THR A 407 13.63 27.37 -13.72
C THR A 407 14.35 26.05 -13.47
N SER A 408 13.96 25.28 -12.47
CA SER A 408 14.59 24.00 -12.12
C SER A 408 13.67 22.82 -12.41
N PRO A 409 14.15 21.74 -13.03
CA PRO A 409 13.40 20.51 -13.17
C PRO A 409 13.27 19.74 -11.84
N VAL A 410 13.96 20.14 -10.78
CA VAL A 410 13.98 19.43 -9.49
C VAL A 410 12.61 19.52 -8.82
N TYR A 411 12.01 18.37 -8.55
CA TYR A 411 10.75 18.23 -7.83
C TYR A 411 11.00 17.90 -6.34
N ALA A 412 11.93 16.97 -6.07
CA ALA A 412 12.36 16.58 -4.73
C ALA A 412 13.86 16.30 -4.70
N LEU A 413 14.49 16.42 -3.53
CA LEU A 413 15.93 16.31 -3.35
C LEU A 413 16.32 15.42 -2.16
N GLY A 414 17.61 15.12 -2.04
CA GLY A 414 18.11 14.34 -0.92
C GLY A 414 17.87 12.83 -1.06
N LEU A 415 17.87 12.32 -2.29
CA LEU A 415 17.75 10.91 -2.63
C LEU A 415 19.11 10.37 -3.07
N ARG A 416 19.35 9.05 -2.88
CA ARG A 416 20.60 8.41 -3.28
C ARG A 416 20.52 7.80 -4.68
N ASP A 417 19.61 6.87 -4.90
CA ASP A 417 19.47 6.12 -6.15
C ASP A 417 18.03 5.62 -6.32
N PRO A 418 17.07 6.53 -6.64
CA PRO A 418 15.65 6.20 -6.77
C PRO A 418 15.38 5.35 -8.02
N GLN A 419 14.89 4.12 -7.83
CA GLN A 419 14.75 3.09 -8.85
C GLN A 419 13.31 2.82 -9.29
N GLY A 420 12.31 3.19 -8.48
CA GLY A 420 10.90 3.04 -8.73
C GLY A 420 10.11 4.32 -8.56
N LEU A 421 9.01 4.48 -9.30
CA LEU A 421 8.08 5.61 -9.22
C LEU A 421 6.66 5.11 -9.51
N ALA A 422 5.79 5.12 -8.49
CA ALA A 422 4.39 4.72 -8.62
C ALA A 422 3.45 5.72 -7.96
N TRP A 423 2.20 5.81 -8.43
CA TRP A 423 1.17 6.69 -7.85
C TRP A 423 -0.01 5.89 -7.34
N ASP A 424 -0.53 6.26 -6.19
CA ASP A 424 -1.81 5.74 -5.71
C ASP A 424 -3.02 6.48 -6.35
N ALA A 425 -4.22 6.01 -6.05
CA ALA A 425 -5.45 6.61 -6.57
C ALA A 425 -5.71 8.04 -6.09
N SER A 426 -5.05 8.48 -5.01
CA SER A 426 -5.14 9.86 -4.50
C SER A 426 -4.10 10.78 -5.16
N GLY A 427 -3.22 10.25 -6.01
CA GLY A 427 -2.17 10.98 -6.69
C GLY A 427 -0.90 11.16 -5.87
N ARG A 428 -0.71 10.42 -4.76
CA ARG A 428 0.54 10.39 -4.01
C ARG A 428 1.58 9.59 -4.77
N LEU A 429 2.79 10.15 -4.87
CA LEU A 429 3.94 9.52 -5.50
C LEU A 429 4.72 8.72 -4.45
N TYR A 430 4.98 7.47 -4.77
CA TYR A 430 5.91 6.60 -4.05
C TYR A 430 7.20 6.45 -4.85
N ALA A 431 8.33 6.41 -4.16
CA ALA A 431 9.61 6.12 -4.76
C ALA A 431 10.36 5.09 -3.92
N SER A 432 10.83 4.05 -4.57
CA SER A 432 11.74 3.07 -3.98
C SER A 432 13.18 3.43 -4.32
N GLU A 433 14.10 3.35 -3.36
CA GLU A 433 15.51 3.68 -3.58
C GLU A 433 16.48 2.73 -2.87
N PHE A 434 17.71 2.67 -3.38
CA PHE A 434 18.81 1.96 -2.77
C PHE A 434 19.49 2.81 -1.69
N GLY A 435 19.55 2.29 -0.48
CA GLY A 435 20.45 2.78 0.55
C GLY A 435 21.93 2.47 0.25
N PRO A 436 22.86 2.92 1.10
CA PRO A 436 24.29 2.62 0.95
C PRO A 436 24.57 1.13 1.25
N ASP A 437 24.86 0.83 2.51
CA ASP A 437 25.09 -0.55 3.01
C ASP A 437 23.90 -1.04 3.84
N LYS A 438 22.95 -0.18 4.08
CA LYS A 438 21.77 -0.34 4.93
C LYS A 438 20.65 0.55 4.42
N ASP A 439 19.45 0.30 4.93
CA ASP A 439 18.32 1.21 4.82
C ASP A 439 17.94 1.53 3.37
N ASP A 440 17.62 0.49 2.57
CA ASP A 440 16.83 0.69 1.36
C ASP A 440 15.45 1.23 1.76
N GLU A 441 14.93 2.22 1.03
CA GLU A 441 13.79 3.02 1.44
C GLU A 441 12.64 3.00 0.44
N ILE A 442 11.43 3.15 0.96
CA ILE A 442 10.28 3.56 0.18
C ILE A 442 9.77 4.88 0.77
N ASN A 443 9.72 5.88 -0.07
CA ASN A 443 9.39 7.26 0.29
C ASN A 443 8.05 7.69 -0.32
N VAL A 444 7.21 8.41 0.43
CA VAL A 444 6.12 9.20 -0.14
C VAL A 444 6.68 10.55 -0.57
N VAL A 445 6.69 10.81 -1.88
CA VAL A 445 7.38 11.96 -2.45
C VAL A 445 6.45 13.15 -2.62
N VAL A 446 6.87 14.29 -2.09
CA VAL A 446 6.14 15.57 -2.19
C VAL A 446 6.99 16.65 -2.85
N ALA A 447 6.33 17.64 -3.45
CA ALA A 447 6.99 18.77 -4.07
C ALA A 447 7.86 19.54 -3.05
N GLY A 448 9.12 19.77 -3.37
CA GLY A 448 10.09 20.42 -2.49
C GLY A 448 10.57 19.58 -1.32
N GLY A 449 10.15 18.30 -1.23
CA GLY A 449 10.58 17.38 -0.17
C GLY A 449 12.09 17.12 -0.20
N ASN A 450 12.68 16.99 1.00
CA ASN A 450 14.08 16.60 1.19
C ASN A 450 14.13 15.31 2.01
N TYR A 451 14.72 14.24 1.43
CA TYR A 451 14.77 12.88 1.98
C TYR A 451 16.08 12.57 2.71
N GLY A 452 16.95 13.58 2.84
CA GLY A 452 18.06 13.61 3.80
C GLY A 452 19.38 13.04 3.33
N TRP A 453 19.44 12.23 2.26
CA TRP A 453 20.71 11.72 1.74
C TRP A 453 21.70 12.86 1.40
N PRO A 454 22.98 12.81 1.77
CA PRO A 454 23.69 11.76 2.53
C PRO A 454 23.72 11.97 4.05
N THR A 455 23.03 12.96 4.58
CA THR A 455 23.11 13.35 5.99
C THR A 455 22.43 12.32 6.89
N VAL A 456 21.30 11.78 6.45
CA VAL A 456 20.54 10.72 7.13
C VAL A 456 20.18 9.61 6.15
N THR A 457 19.93 8.41 6.68
CA THR A 457 19.36 7.26 6.00
C THR A 457 18.37 6.57 6.94
N GLY A 458 17.33 5.95 6.39
CA GLY A 458 16.28 5.32 7.18
C GLY A 458 15.49 6.33 8.00
N VAL A 459 14.76 5.85 8.99
CA VAL A 459 13.93 6.68 9.88
C VAL A 459 14.83 7.42 10.88
N ALA A 460 15.02 8.71 10.65
CA ALA A 460 15.91 9.56 11.43
C ALA A 460 15.18 10.42 12.48
N HIS A 461 13.86 10.67 12.27
CA HIS A 461 13.07 11.60 13.10
C HIS A 461 13.67 13.01 13.19
N ASP A 462 14.34 13.45 12.12
CA ASP A 462 14.90 14.79 11.99
C ASP A 462 13.93 15.68 11.21
N ALA A 463 13.38 16.70 11.84
CA ALA A 463 12.37 17.59 11.25
C ALA A 463 12.82 18.34 9.97
N ARG A 464 14.11 18.30 9.63
CA ARG A 464 14.66 18.86 8.39
C ARG A 464 14.40 17.97 7.18
N TYR A 465 14.11 16.70 7.40
CA TYR A 465 13.99 15.66 6.37
C TYR A 465 12.68 14.88 6.50
N ILE A 466 12.25 14.27 5.43
CA ILE A 466 11.07 13.42 5.41
C ILE A 466 11.53 11.98 5.62
N ASP A 467 11.01 11.34 6.67
CA ASP A 467 11.29 9.94 6.94
C ASP A 467 10.62 9.01 5.91
N PRO A 468 11.27 7.91 5.49
CA PRO A 468 10.65 6.88 4.67
C PRO A 468 9.51 6.18 5.39
N ILE A 469 8.55 5.67 4.62
CA ILE A 469 7.43 4.87 5.15
C ILE A 469 7.83 3.41 5.38
N ILE A 470 8.84 2.91 4.67
CA ILE A 470 9.37 1.56 4.80
C ILE A 470 10.89 1.61 4.67
N VAL A 471 11.57 0.84 5.52
CA VAL A 471 13.01 0.62 5.47
C VAL A 471 13.31 -0.86 5.52
N ARG A 472 14.25 -1.33 4.67
CA ARG A 472 14.74 -2.71 4.67
C ARG A 472 16.25 -2.75 4.46
N GLN A 473 16.85 -3.85 4.92
CA GLN A 473 18.27 -4.08 4.68
C GLN A 473 18.52 -4.58 3.24
N PRO A 474 19.56 -4.09 2.55
CA PRO A 474 19.84 -4.44 1.15
C PRO A 474 19.89 -5.93 0.82
N PRO A 475 20.36 -6.85 1.70
CA PRO A 475 20.36 -8.29 1.38
C PRO A 475 18.99 -8.90 1.12
N VAL A 476 17.93 -8.33 1.69
CA VAL A 476 16.55 -8.80 1.48
C VAL A 476 15.74 -7.87 0.57
N ALA A 477 16.29 -6.72 0.22
CA ALA A 477 15.66 -5.69 -0.60
C ALA A 477 16.51 -5.41 -1.87
N SER A 478 17.27 -4.33 -1.92
CA SER A 478 17.76 -3.69 -3.14
C SER A 478 16.59 -3.44 -4.07
N TRP A 479 15.68 -2.58 -3.61
CA TRP A 479 14.42 -2.32 -4.27
C TRP A 479 14.61 -1.57 -5.58
N SER A 480 13.94 -2.04 -6.62
CA SER A 480 14.02 -1.47 -7.94
C SER A 480 12.64 -0.95 -8.38
N GLY A 481 12.15 -1.28 -9.56
CA GLY A 481 10.87 -0.77 -10.02
C GLY A 481 9.69 -1.20 -9.16
N ASP A 482 8.70 -0.33 -9.07
CA ASP A 482 7.50 -0.48 -8.29
C ASP A 482 6.24 -0.18 -9.11
N ALA A 483 5.08 -0.62 -8.64
CA ALA A 483 3.78 -0.34 -9.21
C ALA A 483 2.69 -0.36 -8.13
N ILE A 484 1.65 0.47 -8.29
CA ILE A 484 0.40 0.35 -7.54
C ILE A 484 -0.61 -0.41 -8.39
N VAL A 485 -1.16 -1.50 -7.85
CA VAL A 485 -2.16 -2.32 -8.56
C VAL A 485 -3.49 -1.57 -8.64
N ARG A 486 -4.10 -1.54 -9.83
CA ARG A 486 -5.38 -0.87 -10.09
C ARG A 486 -6.33 -1.81 -10.82
N GLY A 487 -7.22 -2.46 -10.08
CA GLY A 487 -8.08 -3.51 -10.67
C GLY A 487 -7.26 -4.70 -11.19
N GLY A 488 -7.85 -5.51 -12.08
CA GLY A 488 -7.17 -6.64 -12.71
C GLY A 488 -6.84 -7.82 -11.78
N ILE A 489 -6.25 -7.55 -10.63
CA ILE A 489 -6.01 -8.50 -9.54
C ILE A 489 -6.69 -7.95 -8.27
N PRO A 490 -7.99 -8.23 -8.05
CA PRO A 490 -8.76 -7.64 -6.95
C PRO A 490 -8.16 -7.87 -5.57
N GLN A 491 -7.44 -8.99 -5.37
CA GLN A 491 -6.78 -9.32 -4.10
C GLN A 491 -5.63 -8.36 -3.76
N TRP A 492 -5.13 -7.61 -4.74
CA TRP A 492 -4.00 -6.69 -4.62
C TRP A 492 -4.37 -5.24 -4.97
N ASP A 493 -5.66 -4.96 -5.19
CA ASP A 493 -6.11 -3.63 -5.62
C ASP A 493 -5.78 -2.55 -4.59
N GLY A 494 -5.02 -1.55 -4.99
CA GLY A 494 -4.50 -0.48 -4.15
C GLY A 494 -3.16 -0.77 -3.48
N ASP A 495 -2.63 -1.99 -3.57
CA ASP A 495 -1.36 -2.36 -2.94
C ASP A 495 -0.16 -1.86 -3.76
N LEU A 496 0.90 -1.52 -3.05
CA LEU A 496 2.21 -1.21 -3.64
C LEU A 496 3.02 -2.50 -3.81
N LEU A 497 3.42 -2.77 -5.04
CA LEU A 497 4.36 -3.84 -5.38
C LEU A 497 5.74 -3.27 -5.62
N VAL A 498 6.78 -3.93 -5.09
CA VAL A 498 8.17 -3.51 -5.27
C VAL A 498 9.05 -4.70 -5.63
N ALA A 499 9.72 -4.63 -6.78
CA ALA A 499 10.65 -5.64 -7.22
C ALA A 499 11.99 -5.53 -6.49
N ALA A 500 12.52 -6.64 -6.01
CA ALA A 500 13.76 -6.69 -5.23
C ALA A 500 14.88 -7.46 -5.99
N LEU A 501 16.00 -6.78 -6.23
CA LEU A 501 17.15 -7.36 -6.93
C LEU A 501 17.92 -8.33 -6.02
N ARG A 502 18.54 -7.86 -4.92
CA ARG A 502 19.29 -8.74 -4.00
C ARG A 502 18.33 -9.61 -3.18
N GLY A 503 17.16 -9.09 -2.85
CA GLY A 503 16.12 -9.81 -2.16
C GLY A 503 15.51 -10.96 -2.96
N THR A 504 15.65 -10.98 -4.28
CA THR A 504 15.14 -12.01 -5.20
C THR A 504 13.66 -12.35 -4.98
N ARG A 505 12.84 -11.33 -4.75
CA ARG A 505 11.41 -11.44 -4.45
C ARG A 505 10.62 -10.22 -4.92
N LEU A 506 9.33 -10.37 -4.99
CA LEU A 506 8.39 -9.26 -5.13
C LEU A 506 7.80 -8.96 -3.75
N TYR A 507 7.89 -7.73 -3.29
CA TYR A 507 7.18 -7.28 -2.11
C TYR A 507 5.80 -6.77 -2.46
N ARG A 508 4.81 -7.04 -1.61
CA ARG A 508 3.47 -6.45 -1.65
C ARG A 508 3.19 -5.76 -0.33
N PHE A 509 2.92 -4.48 -0.39
CA PHE A 509 2.57 -3.66 0.76
C PHE A 509 1.13 -3.17 0.61
N ASP A 510 0.31 -3.50 1.58
CA ASP A 510 -1.01 -2.92 1.74
C ASP A 510 -0.85 -1.47 2.23
N LEU A 511 -1.53 -0.53 1.59
CA LEU A 511 -1.42 0.90 1.89
C LEU A 511 -2.62 1.41 2.66
N ALA A 512 -2.36 2.15 3.74
CA ALA A 512 -3.40 2.87 4.47
C ALA A 512 -3.92 4.08 3.67
N ALA A 513 -5.07 4.60 4.04
CA ALA A 513 -5.67 5.78 3.40
C ALA A 513 -4.78 7.04 3.50
N ASP A 514 -3.92 7.13 4.49
CA ASP A 514 -2.93 8.21 4.63
C ASP A 514 -1.66 7.99 3.80
N GLY A 515 -1.53 6.85 3.13
CA GLY A 515 -0.40 6.48 2.28
C GLY A 515 0.74 5.77 3.00
N THR A 516 0.60 5.48 4.28
CA THR A 516 1.57 4.65 5.01
C THR A 516 1.37 3.17 4.70
N ALA A 517 2.44 2.38 4.77
CA ALA A 517 2.33 0.94 4.61
C ALA A 517 1.75 0.29 5.86
N LEU A 518 0.88 -0.69 5.67
CA LEU A 518 0.33 -1.50 6.73
C LEU A 518 1.16 -2.78 6.90
N GLY A 519 1.73 -2.95 8.09
CA GLY A 519 2.53 -4.12 8.42
C GLY A 519 3.92 -4.15 7.77
N THR A 520 4.48 -5.35 7.65
CA THR A 520 5.84 -5.59 7.16
C THR A 520 5.93 -5.89 5.67
N GLY A 521 4.78 -5.98 4.99
CA GLY A 521 4.67 -6.43 3.61
C GLY A 521 4.74 -7.96 3.45
N GLU A 522 4.13 -8.45 2.39
CA GLU A 522 4.16 -9.86 1.99
C GLU A 522 5.31 -10.07 0.99
N GLU A 523 6.02 -11.19 1.16
CA GLU A 523 7.11 -11.59 0.27
C GLU A 523 6.60 -12.65 -0.72
N LEU A 524 6.56 -12.30 -1.99
CA LEU A 524 6.07 -13.14 -3.06
C LEU A 524 7.23 -13.67 -3.93
N TYR A 525 7.13 -14.91 -4.40
CA TYR A 525 8.06 -15.53 -5.35
C TYR A 525 9.52 -15.54 -4.88
N THR A 526 9.80 -15.56 -3.59
CA THR A 526 11.15 -15.54 -3.02
C THR A 526 12.02 -16.64 -3.63
N GLY A 527 13.13 -16.24 -4.26
CA GLY A 527 14.08 -17.14 -4.92
C GLY A 527 13.56 -17.81 -6.20
N THR A 528 12.29 -17.64 -6.58
CA THR A 528 11.68 -18.37 -7.71
C THR A 528 12.20 -17.90 -9.07
N TYR A 529 12.37 -16.60 -9.25
CA TYR A 529 12.74 -16.00 -10.53
C TYR A 529 14.10 -15.30 -10.48
N GLY A 530 14.78 -15.34 -9.32
CA GLY A 530 16.05 -14.64 -9.10
C GLY A 530 15.84 -13.14 -8.88
N ARG A 531 16.73 -12.33 -9.41
CA ARG A 531 16.74 -10.87 -9.28
C ARG A 531 15.58 -10.26 -10.06
N LEU A 532 14.73 -9.50 -9.38
CA LEU A 532 13.58 -8.83 -9.98
C LEU A 532 13.88 -7.34 -10.19
N ARG A 533 13.74 -6.88 -11.45
CA ARG A 533 14.09 -5.50 -11.85
C ARG A 533 12.91 -4.56 -11.80
N HIS A 534 11.76 -4.97 -12.31
CA HIS A 534 10.60 -4.09 -12.44
C HIS A 534 9.31 -4.88 -12.43
N VAL A 535 8.26 -4.28 -11.93
CA VAL A 535 6.88 -4.73 -12.05
C VAL A 535 6.05 -3.60 -12.63
N GLU A 536 5.23 -3.88 -13.65
CA GLU A 536 4.36 -2.90 -14.28
C GLU A 536 3.00 -3.53 -14.60
N GLN A 537 1.93 -2.74 -14.49
CA GLN A 537 0.59 -3.21 -14.80
C GLN A 537 0.25 -3.03 -16.28
N ALA A 538 -0.09 -4.14 -16.93
CA ALA A 538 -0.54 -4.14 -18.33
C ALA A 538 -1.99 -3.63 -18.45
N PRO A 539 -2.41 -3.15 -19.66
CA PRO A 539 -3.76 -2.65 -19.90
C PRO A 539 -4.89 -3.65 -19.64
N ASP A 540 -4.60 -4.96 -19.70
CA ASP A 540 -5.54 -6.03 -19.37
C ASP A 540 -5.65 -6.30 -17.84
N GLY A 541 -4.96 -5.51 -17.02
CA GLY A 541 -4.92 -5.63 -15.57
C GLY A 541 -3.95 -6.69 -15.03
N SER A 542 -3.31 -7.49 -15.88
CA SER A 542 -2.22 -8.37 -15.46
C SER A 542 -0.96 -7.56 -15.11
N LEU A 543 -0.04 -8.17 -14.37
CA LEU A 543 1.23 -7.56 -14.03
C LEU A 543 2.35 -8.26 -14.80
N TRP A 544 3.29 -7.49 -15.32
CA TRP A 544 4.51 -8.01 -15.94
C TRP A 544 5.69 -7.75 -15.01
N LEU A 545 6.39 -8.83 -14.66
CA LEU A 545 7.54 -8.83 -13.76
C LEU A 545 8.79 -9.14 -14.59
N LEU A 546 9.76 -8.23 -14.59
CA LEU A 546 11.02 -8.34 -15.33
C LEU A 546 12.12 -8.88 -14.41
N THR A 547 12.91 -9.84 -14.88
CA THR A 547 14.10 -10.30 -14.17
C THR A 547 15.36 -9.53 -14.62
N SER A 548 16.44 -9.64 -13.85
CA SER A 548 17.77 -9.04 -14.13
C SER A 548 18.86 -9.96 -13.61
N ASN A 549 18.84 -11.21 -14.04
CA ASN A 549 19.81 -12.23 -13.61
C ASN A 549 21.13 -12.14 -14.37
N GLN A 550 21.11 -11.52 -15.57
CA GLN A 550 22.28 -11.32 -16.43
C GLN A 550 23.02 -9.99 -16.18
N ASP A 551 22.63 -9.20 -15.17
CA ASP A 551 23.20 -7.88 -14.86
C ASP A 551 24.65 -7.91 -14.30
N GLY A 552 25.28 -9.08 -14.27
CA GLY A 552 26.62 -9.31 -13.73
C GLY A 552 26.67 -9.54 -12.22
N ARG A 553 25.51 -9.48 -11.52
CA ARG A 553 25.37 -9.69 -10.07
C ARG A 553 24.43 -10.86 -9.74
N GLY A 554 23.78 -11.42 -10.74
CA GLY A 554 22.88 -12.57 -10.60
C GLY A 554 23.55 -13.89 -10.97
N THR A 555 22.76 -14.98 -10.89
CA THR A 555 23.13 -16.30 -11.37
C THR A 555 22.13 -16.70 -12.45
N PRO A 556 22.38 -16.36 -13.72
CA PRO A 556 21.43 -16.60 -14.79
C PRO A 556 21.25 -18.09 -15.10
N THR A 557 20.04 -18.47 -15.48
CA THR A 557 19.71 -19.75 -16.10
C THR A 557 19.74 -19.62 -17.63
N ALA A 558 19.57 -20.72 -18.36
CA ALA A 558 19.59 -20.73 -19.82
C ALA A 558 18.44 -19.91 -20.46
N ASP A 559 17.37 -19.64 -19.70
CA ASP A 559 16.18 -18.91 -20.16
C ASP A 559 16.14 -17.44 -19.71
N ASP A 560 17.12 -17.01 -18.88
CA ASP A 560 17.19 -15.62 -18.39
C ASP A 560 17.70 -14.67 -19.49
N ASP A 561 17.32 -13.37 -19.41
CA ASP A 561 16.32 -12.82 -18.51
C ASP A 561 14.90 -13.01 -19.07
N ARG A 562 13.91 -12.89 -18.17
CA ARG A 562 12.54 -13.29 -18.46
C ARG A 562 11.54 -12.18 -18.13
N ILE A 563 10.38 -12.26 -18.79
CA ILE A 563 9.16 -11.55 -18.37
C ILE A 563 8.18 -12.59 -17.87
N ILE A 564 7.69 -12.38 -16.64
CA ILE A 564 6.68 -13.20 -15.99
C ILE A 564 5.37 -12.40 -15.93
N ARG A 565 4.32 -12.94 -16.50
CA ARG A 565 2.97 -12.41 -16.38
C ARG A 565 2.30 -12.99 -15.14
N ILE A 566 1.80 -12.11 -14.27
CA ILE A 566 0.97 -12.46 -13.11
C ILE A 566 -0.46 -12.07 -13.46
N SER A 567 -1.38 -13.00 -13.39
CA SER A 567 -2.79 -12.78 -13.77
C SER A 567 -3.73 -13.65 -12.95
N ILE A 568 -5.03 -13.35 -13.03
CA ILE A 568 -6.08 -14.17 -12.43
C ILE A 568 -6.58 -15.16 -13.45
N THR A 569 -6.79 -16.41 -13.01
CA THR A 569 -7.49 -17.44 -13.78
C THR A 569 -8.72 -17.91 -13.01
N GLY A 570 -9.84 -18.08 -13.72
CA GLY A 570 -11.05 -18.68 -13.17
C GLY A 570 -11.82 -17.80 -12.19
N GLY A 571 -12.18 -16.57 -12.63
CA GLY A 571 -13.23 -15.79 -11.99
C GLY A 571 -14.59 -16.11 -12.57
#